data_c7f4b9df6c015447187d41cab6732c54
#
_entry.id   c7f4b9df6c015447187d41cab6732c54
#
_cell.length_a   1.000
_cell.length_b   1.000
_cell.length_c   1.000
_cell.angle_alpha   90.00
_cell.angle_beta   90.00
_cell.angle_gamma   90.00
#
_symmetry.space_group_name_H-M   'P 1'
#
loop_
_entity.id
_entity.type
_entity.pdbx_description
1 polymer ?
#
loop_
_entity_poly.entity_id
_entity_poly.type
_entity_poly.pdbx_seq_one_letter_code
_entity_poly.pdbx_strand_id
1 'polypeptide(L)'
;GFGADLDNLDGYFIYAIFVAGLLAVGSAVRYALVTRLGERVVADIRRAVYDKMIGMSPAFYERVMTGEVLSRITTDTTLILSVIGSYLSYALRNAIMFVGGLILLFITSAKLTGLVLLIVPFILIPIFGIGRRVRVLSKLNQDKIAESSGNASESLLASQTVQAFTHEAASRSLFGKLTEEAYDATRKRVTIRAIMTAIVIFLIFTGVVSVIWIGARDVQSGEMTAGVLVQFVIYAVLVGSSVTAFAEFWGEMQRAAGATERLVELLNSDDIVKDPIKPDTLNLPVMGDVSFENLTFFYPSRPKFAALDGFSLDVKRGETIELVGPS
;
A
#
# COMPACT_ATOMS: atom_id res chain seq x y z
N GLY A 1 -19.92 -31.50 25.57
CA GLY A 1 -20.00 -32.13 26.76
C GLY A 1 -19.55 -31.41 28.02
N PHE A 2 -20.36 -30.47 28.59
CA PHE A 2 -20.11 -29.93 29.93
C PHE A 2 -20.78 -30.77 31.02
N GLY A 3 -20.90 -32.06 30.83
CA GLY A 3 -21.62 -32.92 31.75
C GLY A 3 -20.87 -34.15 32.29
N ALA A 4 -19.55 -34.22 32.04
CA ALA A 4 -18.74 -35.33 32.54
C ALA A 4 -17.51 -34.75 33.28
N ASP A 5 -17.43 -35.09 34.56
CA ASP A 5 -16.34 -34.87 35.51
C ASP A 5 -16.07 -33.42 35.95
N LEU A 6 -16.88 -32.94 36.90
CA LEU A 6 -16.52 -31.76 37.73
C LEU A 6 -15.26 -31.98 38.56
N ASP A 7 -14.81 -33.22 38.73
CA ASP A 7 -13.60 -33.58 39.49
C ASP A 7 -12.27 -33.23 38.78
N ASN A 8 -12.30 -32.88 37.45
CA ASN A 8 -11.11 -32.51 36.69
C ASN A 8 -11.16 -31.08 36.16
N LEU A 9 -11.99 -30.21 36.68
CA LEU A 9 -12.16 -28.83 36.18
C LEU A 9 -10.83 -28.05 36.20
N ASP A 10 -10.09 -28.15 37.29
CA ASP A 10 -8.80 -27.49 37.48
C ASP A 10 -7.78 -27.96 36.44
N GLY A 11 -7.79 -29.22 36.06
CA GLY A 11 -6.93 -29.76 35.01
C GLY A 11 -7.16 -29.12 33.64
N TYR A 12 -8.44 -28.90 33.28
CA TYR A 12 -8.77 -28.23 32.01
C TYR A 12 -8.33 -26.78 31.99
N PHE A 13 -8.43 -26.04 33.11
CA PHE A 13 -7.96 -24.65 33.17
C PHE A 13 -6.42 -24.56 33.14
N ILE A 14 -5.71 -25.44 33.85
CA ILE A 14 -4.24 -25.51 33.81
C ILE A 14 -3.76 -25.81 32.36
N TYR A 15 -4.41 -26.79 31.71
CA TYR A 15 -4.07 -27.10 30.31
C TYR A 15 -4.37 -25.93 29.38
N ALA A 16 -5.47 -25.22 29.54
CA ALA A 16 -5.80 -24.03 28.76
C ALA A 16 -4.76 -22.90 28.96
N ILE A 17 -4.29 -22.68 30.19
CA ILE A 17 -3.22 -21.71 30.50
C ILE A 17 -1.91 -22.14 29.83
N PHE A 18 -1.56 -23.41 29.87
CA PHE A 18 -0.36 -23.93 29.20
C PHE A 18 -0.43 -23.71 27.67
N VAL A 19 -1.56 -24.02 27.05
CA VAL A 19 -1.78 -23.79 25.61
C VAL A 19 -1.73 -22.30 25.29
N ALA A 20 -2.32 -21.43 26.12
CA ALA A 20 -2.23 -19.99 25.97
C ALA A 20 -0.77 -19.48 26.04
N GLY A 21 0.01 -20.00 26.98
CA GLY A 21 1.45 -19.71 27.09
C GLY A 21 2.22 -20.13 25.83
N LEU A 22 1.97 -21.34 25.32
CA LEU A 22 2.60 -21.84 24.10
C LEU A 22 2.23 -20.97 22.88
N LEU A 23 0.97 -20.57 22.75
CA LEU A 23 0.49 -19.67 21.71
C LEU A 23 1.14 -18.29 21.81
N ALA A 24 1.31 -17.75 23.03
CA ALA A 24 1.95 -16.46 23.25
C ALA A 24 3.43 -16.49 22.81
N VAL A 25 4.18 -17.50 23.26
CA VAL A 25 5.59 -17.69 22.88
C VAL A 25 5.73 -17.90 21.36
N GLY A 26 4.93 -18.80 20.78
CA GLY A 26 4.94 -19.06 19.35
C GLY A 26 4.61 -17.81 18.52
N SER A 27 3.65 -17.00 18.97
CA SER A 27 3.29 -15.73 18.33
C SER A 27 4.41 -14.71 18.42
N ALA A 28 5.09 -14.59 19.57
CA ALA A 28 6.20 -13.66 19.77
C ALA A 28 7.42 -14.05 18.90
N VAL A 29 7.79 -15.34 18.88
CA VAL A 29 8.89 -15.85 18.05
C VAL A 29 8.59 -15.63 16.56
N ARG A 30 7.38 -16.00 16.13
CA ARG A 30 6.94 -15.75 14.74
C ARG A 30 7.05 -14.27 14.38
N TYR A 31 6.50 -13.37 15.21
CA TYR A 31 6.57 -11.93 14.98
C TYR A 31 8.00 -11.45 14.84
N ALA A 32 8.89 -11.83 15.77
CA ALA A 32 10.30 -11.43 15.74
C ALA A 32 11.03 -11.91 14.48
N LEU A 33 10.81 -13.17 14.07
CA LEU A 33 11.46 -13.74 12.88
C LEU A 33 10.96 -13.11 11.59
N VAL A 34 9.64 -12.96 11.44
CA VAL A 34 9.03 -12.42 10.21
C VAL A 34 9.36 -10.93 10.05
N THR A 35 9.32 -10.16 11.16
CA THR A 35 9.67 -8.74 11.12
C THR A 35 11.16 -8.55 10.79
N ARG A 36 12.05 -9.31 11.40
CA ARG A 36 13.49 -9.26 11.07
C ARG A 36 13.77 -9.62 9.62
N LEU A 37 13.08 -10.62 9.07
CA LEU A 37 13.18 -10.95 7.64
C LEU A 37 12.72 -9.80 6.76
N GLY A 38 11.58 -9.21 7.06
CA GLY A 38 11.05 -8.06 6.32
C GLY A 38 12.00 -6.87 6.32
N GLU A 39 12.54 -6.49 7.50
CA GLU A 39 13.52 -5.41 7.63
C GLU A 39 14.80 -5.71 6.85
N ARG A 40 15.27 -6.95 6.85
CA ARG A 40 16.46 -7.35 6.09
C ARG A 40 16.23 -7.22 4.58
N VAL A 41 15.12 -7.73 4.08
CA VAL A 41 14.74 -7.62 2.66
C VAL A 41 14.66 -6.15 2.24
N VAL A 42 14.02 -5.31 3.05
CA VAL A 42 13.89 -3.87 2.75
C VAL A 42 15.25 -3.17 2.78
N ALA A 43 16.12 -3.50 3.73
CA ALA A 43 17.47 -2.94 3.77
C ALA A 43 18.28 -3.32 2.52
N ASP A 44 18.14 -4.53 2.03
CA ASP A 44 18.83 -5.00 0.82
C ASP A 44 18.25 -4.32 -0.45
N ILE A 45 16.92 -4.14 -0.53
CA ILE A 45 16.27 -3.39 -1.63
C ILE A 45 16.75 -1.93 -1.63
N ARG A 46 16.72 -1.25 -0.48
CA ARG A 46 17.18 0.15 -0.35
C ARG A 46 18.63 0.31 -0.80
N ARG A 47 19.49 -0.62 -0.39
CA ARG A 47 20.89 -0.63 -0.82
C ARG A 47 21.00 -0.81 -2.34
N ALA A 48 20.35 -1.81 -2.90
CA ALA A 48 20.40 -2.08 -4.33
C ALA A 48 19.92 -0.89 -5.17
N VAL A 49 18.81 -0.25 -4.75
CA VAL A 49 18.30 0.96 -5.45
C VAL A 49 19.27 2.12 -5.29
N TYR A 50 19.82 2.35 -4.10
CA TYR A 50 20.78 3.42 -3.88
C TYR A 50 22.07 3.22 -4.69
N ASP A 51 22.65 2.02 -4.68
CA ASP A 51 23.86 1.67 -5.41
C ASP A 51 23.66 1.86 -6.92
N LYS A 52 22.47 1.52 -7.44
CA LYS A 52 22.11 1.77 -8.83
C LYS A 52 21.99 3.26 -9.12
N MET A 53 21.26 3.99 -8.28
CA MET A 53 21.00 5.42 -8.51
C MET A 53 22.25 6.28 -8.40
N ILE A 54 23.13 6.05 -7.40
CA ILE A 54 24.34 6.86 -7.23
C ILE A 54 25.29 6.76 -8.42
N GLY A 55 25.20 5.68 -9.19
CA GLY A 55 25.99 5.49 -10.41
C GLY A 55 25.37 6.07 -11.68
N MET A 56 24.16 6.66 -11.60
CA MET A 56 23.51 7.24 -12.79
C MET A 56 24.09 8.61 -13.14
N SER A 57 24.11 8.91 -14.45
CA SER A 57 24.60 10.19 -14.96
C SER A 57 23.71 11.39 -14.58
N PRO A 58 24.25 12.63 -14.62
CA PRO A 58 23.45 13.84 -14.41
C PRO A 58 22.25 13.94 -15.36
N ALA A 59 22.35 13.44 -16.58
CA ALA A 59 21.27 13.44 -17.56
C ALA A 59 20.05 12.58 -17.12
N PHE A 60 20.24 11.58 -16.27
CA PHE A 60 19.14 10.85 -15.63
C PHE A 60 18.37 11.77 -14.69
N TYR A 61 19.07 12.54 -13.84
CA TYR A 61 18.48 13.43 -12.85
C TYR A 61 17.84 14.69 -13.43
N GLU A 62 18.13 15.05 -14.67
CA GLU A 62 17.37 16.07 -15.39
C GLU A 62 15.94 15.62 -15.72
N ARG A 63 15.71 14.31 -15.84
CA ARG A 63 14.39 13.72 -16.16
C ARG A 63 13.63 13.20 -14.95
N VAL A 64 14.36 12.71 -13.96
CA VAL A 64 13.80 12.11 -12.73
C VAL A 64 14.20 12.96 -11.53
N MET A 65 13.23 13.53 -10.85
CA MET A 65 13.51 14.37 -9.68
C MET A 65 14.11 13.55 -8.54
N THR A 66 15.15 14.05 -7.90
CA THR A 66 15.79 13.42 -6.75
C THR A 66 14.79 13.11 -5.62
N GLY A 67 13.78 13.97 -5.41
CA GLY A 67 12.71 13.76 -4.45
C GLY A 67 11.83 12.53 -4.76
N GLU A 68 11.64 12.23 -6.05
CA GLU A 68 10.92 11.02 -6.47
C GLU A 68 11.73 9.77 -6.14
N VAL A 69 13.01 9.74 -6.44
CA VAL A 69 13.91 8.62 -6.10
C VAL A 69 13.92 8.40 -4.59
N LEU A 70 14.04 9.47 -3.79
CA LEU A 70 14.03 9.39 -2.33
C LEU A 70 12.68 8.87 -1.79
N SER A 71 11.56 9.31 -2.36
CA SER A 71 10.23 8.82 -2.01
C SER A 71 10.08 7.32 -2.33
N ARG A 72 10.59 6.85 -3.45
CA ARG A 72 10.57 5.42 -3.81
C ARG A 72 11.42 4.58 -2.84
N ILE A 73 12.62 5.06 -2.45
CA ILE A 73 13.49 4.39 -1.49
C ILE A 73 12.87 4.33 -0.08
N THR A 74 12.11 5.34 0.33
CA THR A 74 11.54 5.41 1.67
C THR A 74 10.12 4.85 1.74
N THR A 75 9.19 5.44 1.00
CA THR A 75 7.76 5.12 1.08
C THR A 75 7.44 3.78 0.42
N ASP A 76 7.92 3.53 -0.80
CA ASP A 76 7.59 2.30 -1.52
C ASP A 76 8.19 1.06 -0.86
N THR A 77 9.41 1.16 -0.32
CA THR A 77 10.01 0.05 0.43
C THR A 77 9.26 -0.24 1.74
N THR A 78 8.67 0.78 2.38
CA THR A 78 7.85 0.59 3.59
C THR A 78 6.54 -0.16 3.28
N LEU A 79 5.95 0.04 2.10
CA LEU A 79 4.80 -0.76 1.65
C LEU A 79 5.17 -2.24 1.48
N ILE A 80 6.34 -2.54 0.93
CA ILE A 80 6.85 -3.92 0.82
C ILE A 80 7.08 -4.52 2.22
N LEU A 81 7.68 -3.74 3.14
CA LEU A 81 7.90 -4.16 4.52
C LEU A 81 6.59 -4.57 5.19
N SER A 82 5.52 -3.79 5.03
CA SER A 82 4.23 -4.08 5.66
C SER A 82 3.65 -5.41 5.18
N VAL A 83 3.77 -5.72 3.89
CA VAL A 83 3.29 -7.00 3.34
C VAL A 83 4.12 -8.17 3.85
N ILE A 84 5.45 -8.11 3.76
CA ILE A 84 6.33 -9.21 4.17
C ILE A 84 6.30 -9.37 5.70
N GLY A 85 6.43 -8.27 6.45
CA GLY A 85 6.57 -8.28 7.91
C GLY A 85 5.28 -8.59 8.66
N SER A 86 4.11 -8.31 8.09
CA SER A 86 2.84 -8.44 8.80
C SER A 86 1.76 -9.15 8.01
N TYR A 87 1.40 -8.65 6.84
CA TYR A 87 0.19 -9.08 6.13
C TYR A 87 0.27 -10.51 5.58
N LEU A 88 1.43 -10.97 5.12
CA LEU A 88 1.61 -12.34 4.63
C LEU A 88 1.37 -13.36 5.75
N SER A 89 1.93 -13.10 6.93
CA SER A 89 1.77 -13.95 8.11
C SER A 89 0.33 -13.92 8.64
N TYR A 90 -0.30 -12.74 8.58
CA TYR A 90 -1.70 -12.56 8.95
C TYR A 90 -2.65 -13.31 7.99
N ALA A 91 -2.40 -13.22 6.69
CA ALA A 91 -3.17 -13.92 5.67
C ALA A 91 -3.07 -15.45 5.81
N LEU A 92 -1.85 -15.98 6.03
CA LEU A 92 -1.65 -17.41 6.21
C LEU A 92 -2.39 -17.95 7.44
N ARG A 93 -2.32 -17.23 8.56
CA ARG A 93 -3.08 -17.59 9.77
C ARG A 93 -4.59 -17.59 9.49
N ASN A 94 -5.10 -16.55 8.84
CA ASN A 94 -6.52 -16.46 8.52
C ASN A 94 -6.96 -17.51 7.49
N ALA A 95 -6.07 -17.94 6.57
CA ALA A 95 -6.35 -19.03 5.66
C ALA A 95 -6.56 -20.36 6.41
N ILE A 96 -5.68 -20.65 7.36
CA ILE A 96 -5.80 -21.86 8.21
C ILE A 96 -7.08 -21.78 9.04
N MET A 97 -7.37 -20.61 9.65
CA MET A 97 -8.58 -20.41 10.45
C MET A 97 -9.86 -20.50 9.61
N PHE A 98 -9.84 -20.01 8.38
CA PHE A 98 -10.97 -20.09 7.45
C PHE A 98 -11.26 -21.53 7.05
N VAL A 99 -10.24 -22.27 6.58
CA VAL A 99 -10.39 -23.66 6.15
C VAL A 99 -10.75 -24.56 7.34
N GLY A 100 -10.00 -24.45 8.44
CA GLY A 100 -10.28 -25.21 9.66
C GLY A 100 -11.64 -24.88 10.26
N GLY A 101 -12.01 -23.59 10.30
CA GLY A 101 -13.31 -23.13 10.78
C GLY A 101 -14.47 -23.64 9.92
N LEU A 102 -14.33 -23.63 8.58
CA LEU A 102 -15.33 -24.22 7.68
C LEU A 102 -15.52 -25.73 7.93
N ILE A 103 -14.43 -26.47 8.08
CA ILE A 103 -14.49 -27.92 8.38
C ILE A 103 -15.22 -28.13 9.72
N LEU A 104 -14.87 -27.35 10.75
CA LEU A 104 -15.50 -27.44 12.06
C LEU A 104 -16.98 -27.06 12.02
N LEU A 105 -17.38 -26.05 11.26
CA LEU A 105 -18.79 -25.70 11.04
C LEU A 105 -19.58 -26.86 10.42
N PHE A 106 -19.02 -27.50 9.38
CA PHE A 106 -19.67 -28.64 8.73
C PHE A 106 -19.82 -29.85 9.70
N ILE A 107 -18.77 -30.13 10.47
CA ILE A 107 -18.82 -31.23 11.48
C ILE A 107 -19.81 -30.91 12.57
N THR A 108 -19.93 -29.64 13.00
CA THR A 108 -20.80 -29.21 14.08
C THR A 108 -22.27 -29.25 13.65
N SER A 109 -22.62 -28.72 12.50
CA SER A 109 -23.97 -28.78 11.91
C SER A 109 -23.95 -28.44 10.43
N ALA A 110 -24.09 -29.43 9.57
CA ALA A 110 -24.20 -29.25 8.13
C ALA A 110 -25.44 -28.41 7.74
N LYS A 111 -26.54 -28.52 8.48
CA LYS A 111 -27.78 -27.75 8.28
C LYS A 111 -27.57 -26.26 8.49
N LEU A 112 -26.99 -25.86 9.63
CA LEU A 112 -26.72 -24.46 9.94
C LEU A 112 -25.62 -23.88 9.04
N THR A 113 -24.62 -24.69 8.66
CA THR A 113 -23.57 -24.30 7.72
C THR A 113 -24.15 -24.00 6.32
N GLY A 114 -25.06 -24.84 5.84
CA GLY A 114 -25.79 -24.59 4.60
C GLY A 114 -26.57 -23.27 4.64
N LEU A 115 -27.21 -22.96 5.78
CA LEU A 115 -27.90 -21.69 5.98
C LEU A 115 -26.94 -20.50 5.92
N VAL A 116 -25.77 -20.57 6.60
CA VAL A 116 -24.74 -19.52 6.53
C VAL A 116 -24.28 -19.33 5.10
N LEU A 117 -23.98 -20.40 4.37
CA LEU A 117 -23.57 -20.33 2.96
C LEU A 117 -24.64 -19.75 2.05
N LEU A 118 -25.92 -19.97 2.37
CA LEU A 118 -27.04 -19.36 1.65
C LEU A 118 -27.12 -17.85 1.89
N ILE A 119 -26.85 -17.38 3.11
CA ILE A 119 -26.92 -15.95 3.48
C ILE A 119 -25.78 -15.13 2.85
N VAL A 120 -24.59 -15.71 2.68
CA VAL A 120 -23.41 -15.01 2.14
C VAL A 120 -23.67 -14.33 0.79
N PRO A 121 -24.28 -14.95 -0.23
CA PRO A 121 -24.62 -14.28 -1.49
C PRO A 121 -25.51 -13.06 -1.29
N PHE A 122 -26.48 -13.10 -0.39
CA PHE A 122 -27.37 -11.96 -0.10
C PHE A 122 -26.61 -10.77 0.48
N ILE A 123 -25.55 -11.01 1.25
CA ILE A 123 -24.67 -9.95 1.75
C ILE A 123 -23.77 -9.41 0.63
N LEU A 124 -23.30 -10.27 -0.27
CA LEU A 124 -22.39 -9.88 -1.35
C LEU A 124 -23.07 -9.07 -2.45
N ILE A 125 -24.35 -9.32 -2.75
CA ILE A 125 -25.10 -8.60 -3.80
C ILE A 125 -25.06 -7.08 -3.59
N PRO A 126 -25.44 -6.50 -2.45
CA PRO A 126 -25.36 -5.05 -2.25
C PRO A 126 -23.92 -4.54 -2.23
N ILE A 127 -22.96 -5.33 -1.74
CA ILE A 127 -21.54 -4.94 -1.74
C ILE A 127 -21.04 -4.76 -3.18
N PHE A 128 -21.31 -5.68 -4.08
CA PHE A 128 -20.89 -5.57 -5.48
C PHE A 128 -21.71 -4.55 -6.26
N GLY A 129 -23.03 -4.50 -6.05
CA GLY A 129 -23.94 -3.60 -6.77
C GLY A 129 -23.70 -2.13 -6.41
N ILE A 130 -23.79 -1.80 -5.12
CA ILE A 130 -23.60 -0.43 -4.63
C ILE A 130 -22.10 -0.05 -4.62
N GLY A 131 -21.21 -1.02 -4.38
CA GLY A 131 -19.77 -0.82 -4.35
C GLY A 131 -19.21 -0.24 -5.65
N ARG A 132 -19.72 -0.64 -6.81
CA ARG A 132 -19.36 -0.02 -8.10
C ARG A 132 -19.67 1.49 -8.10
N ARG A 133 -20.83 1.88 -7.60
CA ARG A 133 -21.24 3.29 -7.52
C ARG A 133 -20.37 4.08 -6.54
N VAL A 134 -20.05 3.48 -5.39
CA VAL A 134 -19.11 4.07 -4.41
C VAL A 134 -17.73 4.29 -5.05
N ARG A 135 -17.24 3.34 -5.85
CA ARG A 135 -15.93 3.46 -6.54
C ARG A 135 -15.92 4.63 -7.53
N VAL A 136 -16.97 4.79 -8.36
CA VAL A 136 -17.08 5.90 -9.30
C VAL A 136 -17.12 7.24 -8.56
N LEU A 137 -17.93 7.35 -7.50
CA LEU A 137 -18.00 8.55 -6.67
C LEU A 137 -16.70 8.83 -5.92
N SER A 138 -15.95 7.79 -5.54
CA SER A 138 -14.64 7.96 -4.92
C SER A 138 -13.63 8.54 -5.90
N LYS A 139 -13.62 8.11 -7.15
CA LYS A 139 -12.78 8.68 -8.19
C LYS A 139 -13.12 10.15 -8.43
N LEU A 140 -14.41 10.47 -8.63
CA LEU A 140 -14.87 11.85 -8.81
C LEU A 140 -14.46 12.75 -7.63
N ASN A 141 -14.57 12.23 -6.40
CA ASN A 141 -14.15 12.97 -5.21
C ASN A 141 -12.62 13.23 -5.20
N GLN A 142 -11.80 12.24 -5.58
CA GLN A 142 -10.35 12.42 -5.69
C GLN A 142 -9.99 13.44 -6.76
N ASP A 143 -10.65 13.41 -7.92
CA ASP A 143 -10.43 14.35 -9.01
C ASP A 143 -10.74 15.79 -8.54
N LYS A 144 -11.86 15.99 -7.81
CA LYS A 144 -12.24 17.32 -7.28
C LYS A 144 -11.29 17.82 -6.18
N ILE A 145 -10.79 16.95 -5.31
CA ILE A 145 -9.77 17.31 -4.31
C ILE A 145 -8.46 17.69 -5.02
N ALA A 146 -8.05 16.95 -6.05
CA ALA A 146 -6.84 17.24 -6.81
C ALA A 146 -6.95 18.59 -7.54
N GLU A 147 -8.11 18.91 -8.14
CA GLU A 147 -8.39 20.20 -8.79
C GLU A 147 -8.28 21.36 -7.80
N SER A 148 -8.90 21.25 -6.62
CA SER A 148 -8.83 22.26 -5.56
C SER A 148 -7.39 22.43 -5.04
N SER A 149 -6.67 21.34 -4.80
CA SER A 149 -5.28 21.36 -4.31
C SER A 149 -4.32 21.93 -5.36
N GLY A 150 -4.53 21.60 -6.64
CA GLY A 150 -3.76 22.16 -7.75
C GLY A 150 -3.92 23.68 -7.84
N ASN A 151 -5.15 24.20 -7.78
CA ASN A 151 -5.42 25.63 -7.77
C ASN A 151 -4.79 26.34 -6.56
N ALA A 152 -4.87 25.73 -5.38
CA ALA A 152 -4.21 26.29 -4.18
C ALA A 152 -2.69 26.37 -4.37
N SER A 153 -2.07 25.30 -4.87
CA SER A 153 -0.63 25.24 -5.11
C SER A 153 -0.18 26.30 -6.13
N GLU A 154 -0.89 26.43 -7.25
CA GLU A 154 -0.61 27.43 -8.28
C GLU A 154 -0.73 28.85 -7.72
N SER A 155 -1.82 29.18 -7.02
CA SER A 155 -2.06 30.49 -6.44
C SER A 155 -1.02 30.86 -5.37
N LEU A 156 -0.59 29.90 -4.54
CA LEU A 156 0.41 30.11 -3.50
C LEU A 156 1.82 30.27 -4.06
N LEU A 157 2.19 29.48 -5.06
CA LEU A 157 3.47 29.61 -5.75
C LEU A 157 3.58 30.94 -6.50
N ALA A 158 2.48 31.41 -7.08
CA ALA A 158 2.39 32.70 -7.76
C ALA A 158 1.93 33.84 -6.85
N SER A 159 2.05 33.74 -5.52
CA SER A 159 1.49 34.70 -4.56
C SER A 159 1.93 36.15 -4.79
N GLN A 160 3.19 36.38 -5.18
CA GLN A 160 3.69 37.71 -5.53
C GLN A 160 2.95 38.30 -6.74
N THR A 161 2.69 37.50 -7.76
CA THR A 161 1.92 37.93 -8.93
C THR A 161 0.47 38.19 -8.58
N VAL A 162 -0.17 37.32 -7.81
CA VAL A 162 -1.55 37.48 -7.31
C VAL A 162 -1.69 38.82 -6.56
N GLN A 163 -0.75 39.13 -5.67
CA GLN A 163 -0.74 40.38 -4.91
C GLN A 163 -0.42 41.60 -5.77
N ALA A 164 0.55 41.51 -6.69
CA ALA A 164 0.92 42.60 -7.58
C ALA A 164 -0.26 43.07 -8.46
N PHE A 165 -1.15 42.15 -8.82
CA PHE A 165 -2.37 42.44 -9.61
C PHE A 165 -3.63 42.58 -8.75
N THR A 166 -3.54 42.63 -7.42
CA THR A 166 -4.68 42.71 -6.48
C THR A 166 -5.78 41.65 -6.76
N HIS A 167 -5.37 40.42 -7.13
CA HIS A 167 -6.25 39.36 -7.56
C HIS A 167 -6.67 38.40 -6.46
N GLU A 168 -6.39 38.71 -5.18
CA GLU A 168 -6.63 37.84 -4.03
C GLU A 168 -8.12 37.50 -3.84
N ALA A 169 -9.01 38.46 -4.09
CA ALA A 169 -10.45 38.25 -3.95
C ALA A 169 -10.97 37.22 -4.95
N ALA A 170 -10.52 37.29 -6.20
CA ALA A 170 -10.88 36.34 -7.25
C ALA A 170 -10.30 34.94 -6.95
N SER A 171 -9.01 34.85 -6.53
CA SER A 171 -8.37 33.60 -6.16
C SER A 171 -9.09 32.92 -4.97
N ARG A 172 -9.47 33.68 -3.92
CA ARG A 172 -10.27 33.15 -2.79
C ARG A 172 -11.63 32.64 -3.24
N SER A 173 -12.32 33.37 -4.13
CA SER A 173 -13.62 32.99 -4.65
C SER A 173 -13.54 31.69 -5.47
N LEU A 174 -12.55 31.57 -6.34
CA LEU A 174 -12.33 30.37 -7.15
C LEU A 174 -11.99 29.16 -6.26
N PHE A 175 -11.04 29.31 -5.34
CA PHE A 175 -10.68 28.23 -4.41
C PHE A 175 -11.86 27.81 -3.53
N GLY A 176 -12.66 28.78 -3.03
CA GLY A 176 -13.87 28.50 -2.28
C GLY A 176 -14.89 27.67 -3.07
N LYS A 177 -15.11 28.02 -4.35
CA LYS A 177 -15.98 27.27 -5.25
C LYS A 177 -15.49 25.82 -5.47
N LEU A 178 -14.21 25.66 -5.77
CA LEU A 178 -13.61 24.33 -6.00
C LEU A 178 -13.67 23.45 -4.75
N THR A 179 -13.48 24.06 -3.57
CA THR A 179 -13.59 23.36 -2.28
C THR A 179 -15.02 22.92 -1.99
N GLU A 180 -16.02 23.74 -2.32
CA GLU A 180 -17.43 23.39 -2.16
C GLU A 180 -17.84 22.27 -3.13
N GLU A 181 -17.36 22.29 -4.38
CA GLU A 181 -17.56 21.19 -5.34
C GLU A 181 -16.95 19.87 -4.84
N ALA A 182 -15.76 19.94 -4.23
CA ALA A 182 -15.11 18.77 -3.61
C ALA A 182 -15.90 18.25 -2.41
N TYR A 183 -16.45 19.15 -1.58
CA TYR A 183 -17.34 18.79 -0.47
C TYR A 183 -18.62 18.12 -0.95
N ASP A 184 -19.27 18.63 -1.97
CA ASP A 184 -20.48 18.03 -2.55
C ASP A 184 -20.22 16.63 -3.13
N ALA A 185 -19.10 16.44 -3.82
CA ALA A 185 -18.65 15.11 -4.28
C ALA A 185 -18.43 14.15 -3.11
N THR A 186 -17.79 14.64 -2.02
CA THR A 186 -17.58 13.88 -0.78
C THR A 186 -18.92 13.50 -0.16
N ARG A 187 -19.84 14.44 -0.01
CA ARG A 187 -21.17 14.21 0.58
C ARG A 187 -21.95 13.12 -0.17
N LYS A 188 -21.98 13.17 -1.49
CA LYS A 188 -22.63 12.12 -2.31
C LYS A 188 -22.00 10.75 -2.08
N ARG A 189 -20.68 10.66 -2.08
CA ARG A 189 -19.95 9.42 -1.80
C ARG A 189 -20.27 8.86 -0.42
N VAL A 190 -20.22 9.71 0.61
CA VAL A 190 -20.46 9.33 2.01
C VAL A 190 -21.88 8.82 2.19
N THR A 191 -22.88 9.50 1.61
CA THR A 191 -24.29 9.08 1.68
C THR A 191 -24.50 7.68 1.09
N ILE A 192 -24.00 7.43 -0.12
CA ILE A 192 -24.14 6.10 -0.76
C ILE A 192 -23.38 5.02 0.05
N ARG A 193 -22.20 5.35 0.56
CA ARG A 193 -21.44 4.42 1.42
C ARG A 193 -22.17 4.13 2.74
N ALA A 194 -22.79 5.14 3.36
CA ALA A 194 -23.54 4.97 4.60
C ALA A 194 -24.76 4.06 4.39
N ILE A 195 -25.51 4.24 3.29
CA ILE A 195 -26.63 3.37 2.93
C ILE A 195 -26.14 1.93 2.71
N MET A 196 -25.05 1.74 1.95
CA MET A 196 -24.48 0.41 1.74
C MET A 196 -24.09 -0.24 3.06
N THR A 197 -23.42 0.51 3.95
CA THR A 197 -23.00 0.02 5.25
C THR A 197 -24.20 -0.38 6.11
N ALA A 198 -25.26 0.43 6.13
CA ALA A 198 -26.49 0.13 6.88
C ALA A 198 -27.16 -1.16 6.37
N ILE A 199 -27.27 -1.34 5.06
CA ILE A 199 -27.83 -2.55 4.44
C ILE A 199 -26.97 -3.78 4.81
N VAL A 200 -25.66 -3.70 4.70
CA VAL A 200 -24.74 -4.81 5.00
C VAL A 200 -24.84 -5.19 6.48
N ILE A 201 -24.81 -4.21 7.39
CA ILE A 201 -24.98 -4.47 8.83
C ILE A 201 -26.32 -5.14 9.11
N PHE A 202 -27.40 -4.64 8.55
CA PHE A 202 -28.72 -5.22 8.72
C PHE A 202 -28.78 -6.68 8.25
N LEU A 203 -28.21 -7.00 7.09
CA LEU A 203 -28.17 -8.35 6.54
C LEU A 203 -27.30 -9.29 7.40
N ILE A 204 -26.16 -8.81 7.90
CA ILE A 204 -25.29 -9.60 8.79
C ILE A 204 -26.05 -9.95 10.09
N PHE A 205 -26.64 -8.95 10.75
CA PHE A 205 -27.39 -9.20 11.99
C PHE A 205 -28.61 -10.08 11.76
N THR A 206 -29.35 -9.87 10.66
CA THR A 206 -30.46 -10.74 10.27
C THR A 206 -29.98 -12.18 10.08
N GLY A 207 -28.83 -12.37 9.43
CA GLY A 207 -28.22 -13.68 9.27
C GLY A 207 -27.86 -14.36 10.59
N VAL A 208 -27.18 -13.62 11.47
CA VAL A 208 -26.82 -14.14 12.81
C VAL A 208 -28.06 -14.52 13.61
N VAL A 209 -29.08 -13.66 13.69
CA VAL A 209 -30.33 -13.92 14.39
C VAL A 209 -31.04 -15.12 13.78
N SER A 210 -31.08 -15.27 12.46
CA SER A 210 -31.70 -16.41 11.79
C SER A 210 -31.02 -17.72 12.13
N VAL A 211 -29.69 -17.75 12.17
CA VAL A 211 -28.89 -18.93 12.55
C VAL A 211 -29.17 -19.31 14.00
N ILE A 212 -29.16 -18.33 14.92
CA ILE A 212 -29.44 -18.56 16.34
C ILE A 212 -30.90 -19.04 16.52
N TRP A 213 -31.86 -18.47 15.81
CA TRP A 213 -33.25 -18.83 15.90
C TRP A 213 -33.51 -20.29 15.46
N ILE A 214 -32.95 -20.68 14.29
CA ILE A 214 -33.08 -22.05 13.79
C ILE A 214 -32.33 -23.02 14.72
N GLY A 215 -31.10 -22.68 15.14
CA GLY A 215 -30.34 -23.48 16.09
C GLY A 215 -31.04 -23.65 17.46
N ALA A 216 -31.71 -22.59 17.96
CA ALA A 216 -32.49 -22.68 19.20
C ALA A 216 -33.69 -23.63 19.06
N ARG A 217 -34.33 -23.67 17.89
CA ARG A 217 -35.38 -24.66 17.59
C ARG A 217 -34.82 -26.07 17.56
N ASP A 218 -33.64 -26.28 16.98
CA ASP A 218 -32.98 -27.57 16.94
C ASP A 218 -32.56 -28.04 18.38
N VAL A 219 -32.21 -27.09 19.25
CA VAL A 219 -31.98 -27.38 20.67
C VAL A 219 -33.27 -27.77 21.37
N GLN A 220 -34.40 -27.08 21.12
CA GLN A 220 -35.68 -27.34 21.69
C GLN A 220 -36.24 -28.70 21.24
N SER A 221 -36.01 -29.11 19.99
CA SER A 221 -36.40 -30.42 19.46
C SER A 221 -35.48 -31.57 19.89
N GLY A 222 -34.37 -31.29 20.56
CA GLY A 222 -33.38 -32.29 20.98
C GLY A 222 -32.40 -32.73 19.87
N GLU A 223 -32.44 -32.11 18.69
CA GLU A 223 -31.52 -32.42 17.58
C GLU A 223 -30.09 -31.94 17.86
N MET A 224 -29.92 -30.93 18.74
CA MET A 224 -28.62 -30.42 19.13
C MET A 224 -28.61 -29.95 20.59
N THR A 225 -27.41 -29.84 21.18
CA THR A 225 -27.25 -29.26 22.53
C THR A 225 -27.01 -27.76 22.47
N ALA A 226 -27.36 -27.02 23.54
CA ALA A 226 -27.04 -25.58 23.61
C ALA A 226 -25.54 -25.28 23.49
N GLY A 227 -24.67 -26.16 24.01
CA GLY A 227 -23.23 -26.05 23.89
C GLY A 227 -22.74 -26.15 22.44
N VAL A 228 -23.33 -27.02 21.64
CA VAL A 228 -23.04 -27.18 20.21
C VAL A 228 -23.46 -25.93 19.42
N LEU A 229 -24.61 -25.32 19.76
CA LEU A 229 -25.04 -24.06 19.15
C LEU A 229 -24.06 -22.90 19.43
N VAL A 230 -23.64 -22.76 20.69
CA VAL A 230 -22.65 -21.74 21.07
C VAL A 230 -21.32 -21.98 20.33
N GLN A 231 -20.85 -23.21 20.26
CA GLN A 231 -19.66 -23.61 19.52
C GLN A 231 -19.77 -23.25 18.02
N PHE A 232 -20.94 -23.52 17.42
CA PHE A 232 -21.22 -23.16 16.02
C PHE A 232 -21.11 -21.64 15.79
N VAL A 233 -21.72 -20.86 16.68
CA VAL A 233 -21.66 -19.38 16.57
C VAL A 233 -20.22 -18.86 16.66
N ILE A 234 -19.42 -19.40 17.58
CA ILE A 234 -18.00 -19.05 17.72
C ILE A 234 -17.25 -19.34 16.41
N TYR A 235 -17.43 -20.53 15.83
CA TYR A 235 -16.79 -20.90 14.58
C TYR A 235 -17.25 -20.02 13.41
N ALA A 236 -18.54 -19.69 13.34
CA ALA A 236 -19.09 -18.82 12.32
C ALA A 236 -18.47 -17.40 12.37
N VAL A 237 -18.27 -16.85 13.59
CA VAL A 237 -17.59 -15.57 13.80
C VAL A 237 -16.11 -15.64 13.36
N LEU A 238 -15.41 -16.72 13.71
CA LEU A 238 -14.01 -16.94 13.29
C LEU A 238 -13.87 -17.01 11.75
N VAL A 239 -14.75 -17.76 11.09
CA VAL A 239 -14.76 -17.84 9.62
C VAL A 239 -15.10 -16.49 9.00
N GLY A 240 -16.09 -15.78 9.50
CA GLY A 240 -16.48 -14.46 9.03
C GLY A 240 -15.36 -13.42 9.17
N SER A 241 -14.64 -13.41 10.30
CA SER A 241 -13.49 -12.51 10.51
C SER A 241 -12.33 -12.80 9.55
N SER A 242 -12.11 -14.08 9.20
CA SER A 242 -11.08 -14.47 8.25
C SER A 242 -11.35 -13.94 6.83
N VAL A 243 -12.61 -13.85 6.42
CA VAL A 243 -12.96 -13.25 5.11
C VAL A 243 -12.59 -11.78 5.05
N THR A 244 -12.83 -11.03 6.14
CA THR A 244 -12.42 -9.61 6.22
C THR A 244 -10.90 -9.46 6.12
N ALA A 245 -10.16 -10.33 6.80
CA ALA A 245 -8.71 -10.36 6.75
C ALA A 245 -8.15 -10.59 5.33
N PHE A 246 -8.80 -11.43 4.53
CA PHE A 246 -8.41 -11.60 3.12
C PHE A 246 -8.65 -10.36 2.27
N ALA A 247 -9.74 -9.63 2.50
CA ALA A 247 -10.01 -8.39 1.78
C ALA A 247 -8.97 -7.30 2.10
N GLU A 248 -8.57 -7.19 3.36
CA GLU A 248 -7.50 -6.30 3.80
C GLU A 248 -6.15 -6.69 3.18
N PHE A 249 -5.78 -7.96 3.26
CA PHE A 249 -4.56 -8.49 2.65
C PHE A 249 -4.49 -8.20 1.16
N TRP A 250 -5.59 -8.42 0.42
CA TRP A 250 -5.65 -8.14 -1.01
C TRP A 250 -5.40 -6.66 -1.32
N GLY A 251 -5.96 -5.75 -0.52
CA GLY A 251 -5.72 -4.31 -0.66
C GLY A 251 -4.26 -3.92 -0.44
N GLU A 252 -3.61 -4.48 0.59
CA GLU A 252 -2.19 -4.23 0.86
C GLU A 252 -1.28 -4.84 -0.21
N MET A 253 -1.61 -6.04 -0.67
CA MET A 253 -0.86 -6.70 -1.76
C MET A 253 -0.88 -5.87 -3.04
N GLN A 254 -2.02 -5.29 -3.41
CA GLN A 254 -2.12 -4.41 -4.60
C GLN A 254 -1.28 -3.14 -4.45
N ARG A 255 -1.25 -2.55 -3.25
CA ARG A 255 -0.39 -1.38 -2.97
C ARG A 255 1.09 -1.72 -3.06
N ALA A 256 1.49 -2.84 -2.46
CA ALA A 256 2.88 -3.29 -2.51
C ALA A 256 3.30 -3.72 -3.93
N ALA A 257 2.40 -4.31 -4.73
CA ALA A 257 2.68 -4.64 -6.12
C ALA A 257 3.01 -3.38 -6.94
N GLY A 258 2.20 -2.32 -6.83
CA GLY A 258 2.48 -1.05 -7.49
C GLY A 258 3.79 -0.39 -7.00
N ALA A 259 4.10 -0.48 -5.70
CA ALA A 259 5.37 0.00 -5.16
C ALA A 259 6.57 -0.81 -5.70
N THR A 260 6.41 -2.13 -5.79
CA THR A 260 7.44 -3.01 -6.34
C THR A 260 7.71 -2.70 -7.82
N GLU A 261 6.67 -2.47 -8.62
CA GLU A 261 6.81 -2.10 -10.04
C GLU A 261 7.65 -0.83 -10.19
N ARG A 262 7.38 0.24 -9.41
CA ARG A 262 8.17 1.48 -9.44
C ARG A 262 9.63 1.30 -9.01
N LEU A 263 9.90 0.42 -8.04
CA LEU A 263 11.28 0.12 -7.63
C LEU A 263 12.04 -0.70 -8.69
N VAL A 264 11.35 -1.65 -9.32
CA VAL A 264 11.92 -2.45 -10.44
C VAL A 264 12.21 -1.56 -11.64
N GLU A 265 11.36 -0.57 -11.92
CA GLU A 265 11.60 0.44 -12.94
C GLU A 265 12.92 1.22 -12.71
N LEU A 266 13.18 1.64 -11.46
CA LEU A 266 14.44 2.28 -11.09
C LEU A 266 15.65 1.35 -11.26
N LEU A 267 15.52 0.10 -10.81
CA LEU A 267 16.61 -0.88 -10.90
C LEU A 267 16.94 -1.25 -12.35
N ASN A 268 15.95 -1.26 -13.23
CA ASN A 268 16.08 -1.57 -14.64
C ASN A 268 16.34 -0.33 -15.52
N SER A 269 16.39 0.86 -14.91
CA SER A 269 16.66 2.08 -15.69
C SER A 269 18.06 2.02 -16.32
N ASP A 270 18.12 2.34 -17.62
CA ASP A 270 19.35 2.43 -18.36
C ASP A 270 19.91 3.85 -18.33
N ASP A 271 21.23 3.94 -18.16
CA ASP A 271 21.95 5.20 -18.30
C ASP A 271 22.43 5.43 -19.73
N ILE A 272 22.46 6.70 -20.13
CA ILE A 272 22.99 7.13 -21.44
C ILE A 272 24.51 7.04 -21.45
N VAL A 273 25.14 7.33 -20.30
CA VAL A 273 26.59 7.28 -20.13
C VAL A 273 26.97 5.93 -19.56
N LYS A 274 27.70 5.13 -20.35
CA LYS A 274 28.18 3.81 -19.94
C LYS A 274 29.68 3.76 -20.05
N ASP A 275 30.33 3.09 -19.12
CA ASP A 275 31.77 2.82 -19.22
C ASP A 275 32.06 1.99 -20.47
N PRO A 276 33.19 2.28 -21.18
CA PRO A 276 33.60 1.48 -22.30
C PRO A 276 33.92 0.05 -21.89
N ILE A 277 33.63 -0.91 -22.78
CA ILE A 277 33.87 -2.36 -22.54
C ILE A 277 35.35 -2.65 -22.24
N LYS A 278 36.26 -1.82 -22.78
CA LYS A 278 37.69 -1.86 -22.52
C LYS A 278 38.13 -0.44 -22.18
N PRO A 279 38.16 -0.07 -20.89
CA PRO A 279 38.66 1.25 -20.48
C PRO A 279 40.18 1.32 -20.67
N ASP A 280 40.65 2.42 -21.24
CA ASP A 280 42.06 2.72 -21.26
C ASP A 280 42.56 3.10 -19.87
N THR A 281 43.72 2.61 -19.51
CA THR A 281 44.36 2.96 -18.24
C THR A 281 45.19 4.23 -18.41
N LEU A 282 44.97 5.20 -17.51
CA LEU A 282 45.81 6.40 -17.47
C LEU A 282 47.22 6.05 -17.02
N ASN A 283 48.21 6.58 -17.74
CA ASN A 283 49.59 6.46 -17.33
C ASN A 283 49.86 7.28 -16.08
N LEU A 284 50.43 6.66 -15.06
CA LEU A 284 50.80 7.34 -13.82
C LEU A 284 52.29 7.80 -13.85
N PRO A 285 52.63 9.00 -13.33
CA PRO A 285 51.71 10.03 -12.80
C PRO A 285 50.97 10.79 -13.92
N VAL A 286 49.66 11.09 -13.66
CA VAL A 286 48.87 11.90 -14.58
C VAL A 286 49.45 13.31 -14.65
N MET A 287 49.79 13.77 -15.84
CA MET A 287 50.41 15.10 -16.06
C MET A 287 49.44 16.26 -15.83
N GLY A 288 48.14 16.05 -16.08
CA GLY A 288 47.10 16.99 -15.75
C GLY A 288 46.88 18.11 -16.76
N ASP A 289 47.45 17.98 -17.95
CA ASP A 289 47.11 18.87 -19.08
C ASP A 289 45.77 18.41 -19.67
N VAL A 290 44.89 19.37 -19.99
CA VAL A 290 43.56 19.12 -20.59
C VAL A 290 43.37 19.99 -21.79
N SER A 291 43.03 19.41 -22.96
CA SER A 291 42.72 20.11 -24.18
C SER A 291 41.33 19.78 -24.69
N PHE A 292 40.59 20.80 -25.05
CA PHE A 292 39.33 20.70 -25.80
C PHE A 292 39.55 21.25 -27.19
N GLU A 293 39.25 20.48 -28.22
CA GLU A 293 39.44 20.87 -29.60
C GLU A 293 38.11 20.85 -30.35
N ASN A 294 37.64 22.03 -30.76
CA ASN A 294 36.41 22.19 -31.55
C ASN A 294 35.20 21.41 -31.02
N LEU A 295 35.00 21.46 -29.69
CA LEU A 295 33.95 20.71 -29.00
C LEU A 295 32.59 21.36 -29.23
N THR A 296 31.64 20.58 -29.75
CA THR A 296 30.22 20.96 -29.79
C THR A 296 29.43 20.04 -28.88
N PHE A 297 28.64 20.61 -27.94
CA PHE A 297 27.90 19.88 -26.94
C PHE A 297 26.45 20.34 -26.87
N PHE A 298 25.51 19.35 -26.83
CA PHE A 298 24.10 19.55 -26.66
C PHE A 298 23.64 18.82 -25.42
N TYR A 299 22.88 19.50 -24.55
CA TYR A 299 22.17 18.80 -23.47
C TYR A 299 21.06 17.91 -24.05
N PRO A 300 20.89 16.66 -23.57
CA PRO A 300 19.81 15.77 -24.01
C PRO A 300 18.41 16.38 -23.84
N SER A 301 18.22 17.24 -22.85
CA SER A 301 17.00 18.01 -22.60
C SER A 301 16.73 19.11 -23.61
N ARG A 302 17.80 19.60 -24.36
CA ARG A 302 17.73 20.71 -25.33
C ARG A 302 18.50 20.39 -26.59
N PRO A 303 18.13 19.38 -27.38
CA PRO A 303 18.93 18.88 -28.52
C PRO A 303 19.03 19.85 -29.71
N LYS A 304 18.27 20.93 -29.70
CA LYS A 304 18.26 21.92 -30.78
C LYS A 304 19.18 23.12 -30.53
N PHE A 305 19.72 23.26 -29.31
CA PHE A 305 20.54 24.38 -28.91
C PHE A 305 21.89 23.87 -28.41
N ALA A 306 22.97 24.22 -29.12
CA ALA A 306 24.29 23.90 -28.64
C ALA A 306 24.60 24.68 -27.37
N ALA A 307 25.00 24.00 -26.30
CA ALA A 307 25.53 24.65 -25.10
C ALA A 307 26.99 25.08 -25.28
N LEU A 308 27.73 24.29 -26.06
CA LEU A 308 29.04 24.64 -26.57
C LEU A 308 29.03 24.44 -28.10
N ASP A 309 29.57 25.38 -28.86
CA ASP A 309 29.65 25.30 -30.31
C ASP A 309 31.05 25.71 -30.77
N GLY A 310 31.81 24.75 -31.31
CA GLY A 310 33.17 24.96 -31.74
C GLY A 310 34.13 25.38 -30.62
N PHE A 311 33.88 24.98 -29.38
CA PHE A 311 34.65 25.38 -28.21
C PHE A 311 36.04 24.72 -28.20
N SER A 312 37.09 25.54 -28.05
CA SER A 312 38.47 25.07 -27.93
C SER A 312 39.13 25.74 -26.72
N LEU A 313 39.85 24.95 -25.91
CA LEU A 313 40.50 25.42 -24.69
C LEU A 313 41.65 24.48 -24.33
N ASP A 314 42.81 25.04 -24.05
CA ASP A 314 43.97 24.33 -23.51
C ASP A 314 44.23 24.78 -22.07
N VAL A 315 44.28 23.82 -21.14
CA VAL A 315 44.56 24.06 -19.73
C VAL A 315 45.83 23.31 -19.32
N LYS A 316 46.82 24.05 -18.85
CA LYS A 316 48.09 23.45 -18.40
C LYS A 316 48.06 23.01 -16.97
N ARG A 317 48.91 22.07 -16.64
CA ARG A 317 49.05 21.56 -15.26
C ARG A 317 49.21 22.70 -14.26
N GLY A 318 48.38 22.71 -13.22
CA GLY A 318 48.41 23.72 -12.15
C GLY A 318 47.77 25.05 -12.48
N GLU A 319 47.24 25.20 -13.69
CA GLU A 319 46.49 26.39 -14.11
C GLU A 319 45.06 26.35 -13.60
N THR A 320 44.54 27.50 -13.16
CA THR A 320 43.15 27.67 -12.78
C THR A 320 42.46 28.54 -13.81
N ILE A 321 41.42 28.04 -14.45
CA ILE A 321 40.66 28.77 -15.47
C ILE A 321 39.22 28.92 -15.01
N GLU A 322 38.64 30.08 -15.16
CA GLU A 322 37.22 30.36 -14.93
C GLU A 322 36.54 30.59 -16.27
N LEU A 323 35.42 29.87 -16.50
CA LEU A 323 34.56 30.04 -17.65
C LEU A 323 33.39 30.96 -17.25
N VAL A 324 33.28 32.12 -17.89
CA VAL A 324 32.24 33.11 -17.67
C VAL A 324 31.38 33.25 -18.92
N GLY A 325 30.06 33.36 -18.74
CA GLY A 325 29.14 33.54 -19.84
C GLY A 325 27.73 33.90 -19.36
N PRO A 326 26.84 34.26 -20.27
CA PRO A 326 25.41 34.45 -19.91
C PRO A 326 24.82 33.11 -19.47
N SER A 327 24.15 33.13 -18.31
CA SER A 327 23.44 31.95 -17.75
C SER A 327 22.01 31.88 -18.26
#